data_31119233b4117513e34137d1db3060bf
#
_entry.id   31119233b4117513e34137d1db3060bf
#
_cell.length_a   1.000
_cell.length_b   1.000
_cell.length_c   1.000
_cell.angle_alpha   90.00
_cell.angle_beta   90.00
_cell.angle_gamma   90.00
#
_symmetry.space_group_name_H-M   'P 1'
#
loop_
_entity.id
_entity.type
_entity.pdbx_description
1 polymer ?
#
loop_
_entity_poly.entity_id
_entity_poly.type
_entity_poly.pdbx_seq_one_letter_code
_entity_poly.pdbx_strand_id
1 'polypeptide(L)'
;VLDHETCYRAVSSRDERFDGMFFTAVRTTGIYCRPSCPARTPKRENVQFYRSAAEAQTAGYRACRRCRPDVSPGAPEWNLRADLVGRAMRLVADGIVDREGVAGLAGRLGYSERQIHRALSQEVGAGPLRLARAQRAQTARILLETTDLGVTDVSYAAGFASIRQFNDTIREIFASTPGELRRRSRRGPGAHRPIAGPIELRLPHRRPADLTGIVAFLGARAVPGVEEVDGATYRRSLVLPHGTGVAELTPATSHLRVTLRLSDFRDLTAAVARCRRLFDLDADSVAVDEVLAADPALAPLVRAVPGIRVPGAVDGDELAVRAVLGQQVSVAAARRVAARLVEAYGKPLDTPVGGVTHVFPTSDALAAVDPSDFPIPARRQRTMHDLTARLADGRIRLDPGADRAEVERELTEIAGIGSWTAGYVRMRALADPDVFLVGDLGVRHGLVRAGLPDDSAAAAKVAEVWRPWRSYAQMHLWTSTTAEGMTGNNEKGIQHD
;
A
#
# COMPACT_ATOMS: atom_id res chain seq x y z
N VAL A 1 -22.92 2.29 -6.17
CA VAL A 1 -22.67 3.05 -7.42
C VAL A 1 -23.19 4.46 -7.19
N LEU A 2 -22.31 5.47 -7.29
CA LEU A 2 -22.72 6.87 -7.16
C LEU A 2 -23.66 7.23 -8.33
N ASP A 3 -24.77 7.89 -8.03
CA ASP A 3 -25.70 8.36 -9.05
C ASP A 3 -25.10 9.56 -9.83
N HIS A 4 -25.68 9.84 -11.00
CA HIS A 4 -25.21 10.90 -11.88
C HIS A 4 -25.22 12.29 -11.22
N GLU A 5 -26.18 12.56 -10.32
CA GLU A 5 -26.32 13.84 -9.63
C GLU A 5 -25.18 14.03 -8.62
N THR A 6 -24.91 13.01 -7.82
CA THR A 6 -23.81 13.01 -6.84
C THR A 6 -22.46 13.19 -7.54
N CYS A 7 -22.22 12.45 -8.63
CA CYS A 7 -21.00 12.58 -9.43
C CYS A 7 -20.86 14.01 -10.00
N TYR A 8 -21.94 14.58 -10.55
CA TYR A 8 -21.90 15.93 -11.12
C TYR A 8 -21.68 17.02 -10.06
N ARG A 9 -22.25 16.88 -8.87
CA ARG A 9 -21.98 17.78 -7.73
C ARG A 9 -20.51 17.73 -7.31
N ALA A 10 -19.93 16.55 -7.18
CA ALA A 10 -18.51 16.37 -6.84
C ALA A 10 -17.59 17.05 -7.88
N VAL A 11 -17.90 16.95 -9.18
CA VAL A 11 -17.15 17.62 -10.26
C VAL A 11 -17.34 19.14 -10.20
N SER A 12 -18.54 19.62 -9.93
CA SER A 12 -18.84 21.05 -9.86
C SER A 12 -18.16 21.73 -8.68
N SER A 13 -18.07 21.06 -7.54
CA SER A 13 -17.34 21.51 -6.35
C SER A 13 -15.83 21.20 -6.40
N ARG A 14 -15.37 20.45 -7.41
CA ARG A 14 -13.99 19.98 -7.53
C ARG A 14 -13.52 19.20 -6.30
N ASP A 15 -14.38 18.33 -5.79
CA ASP A 15 -14.16 17.61 -4.55
C ASP A 15 -13.09 16.52 -4.72
N GLU A 16 -11.93 16.75 -4.14
CA GLU A 16 -10.79 15.81 -4.23
C GLU A 16 -11.02 14.47 -3.51
N ARG A 17 -12.03 14.37 -2.62
CA ARG A 17 -12.39 13.12 -1.93
C ARG A 17 -12.87 12.05 -2.90
N PHE A 18 -13.45 12.48 -4.02
CA PHE A 18 -13.93 11.56 -5.06
C PHE A 18 -12.88 11.19 -6.11
N ASP A 19 -11.65 11.71 -6.01
CA ASP A 19 -10.57 11.34 -6.93
C ASP A 19 -10.27 9.85 -6.84
N GLY A 20 -10.29 9.17 -8.00
CA GLY A 20 -10.12 7.72 -8.08
C GLY A 20 -11.38 6.89 -7.82
N MET A 21 -12.44 7.47 -7.25
CA MET A 21 -13.73 6.77 -7.07
C MET A 21 -14.52 6.68 -8.39
N PHE A 22 -14.44 7.72 -9.20
CA PHE A 22 -14.97 7.73 -10.58
C PHE A 22 -14.19 8.70 -11.46
N PHE A 23 -14.45 8.63 -12.76
CA PHE A 23 -13.83 9.48 -13.77
C PHE A 23 -14.91 10.17 -14.60
N THR A 24 -14.69 11.46 -14.86
CA THR A 24 -15.61 12.32 -15.64
C THR A 24 -15.13 12.40 -17.06
N ALA A 25 -15.89 11.91 -18.01
CA ALA A 25 -15.58 12.02 -19.44
C ALA A 25 -16.45 13.08 -20.11
N VAL A 26 -15.82 13.95 -20.89
CA VAL A 26 -16.47 15.07 -21.57
C VAL A 26 -16.61 14.75 -23.06
N ARG A 27 -17.84 14.50 -23.50
CA ARG A 27 -18.16 14.07 -24.88
C ARG A 27 -17.64 15.03 -25.95
N THR A 28 -17.73 16.33 -25.71
CA THR A 28 -17.33 17.34 -26.69
C THR A 28 -15.82 17.44 -26.91
N THR A 29 -15.01 16.95 -25.97
CA THR A 29 -13.54 17.03 -26.04
C THR A 29 -12.87 15.68 -26.17
N GLY A 30 -13.59 14.58 -25.96
CA GLY A 30 -13.03 13.22 -25.91
C GLY A 30 -12.03 13.00 -24.77
N ILE A 31 -12.17 13.78 -23.66
CA ILE A 31 -11.20 13.77 -22.55
C ILE A 31 -11.89 13.26 -21.29
N TYR A 32 -11.22 12.36 -20.54
CA TYR A 32 -11.63 12.02 -19.17
C TYR A 32 -10.73 12.68 -18.14
N CYS A 33 -11.34 13.09 -17.03
CA CYS A 33 -10.73 13.83 -15.91
C CYS A 33 -11.02 13.14 -14.58
N ARG A 34 -10.26 13.47 -13.56
CA ARG A 34 -10.65 13.21 -12.16
C ARG A 34 -11.63 14.28 -11.69
N PRO A 35 -12.47 14.03 -10.65
CA PRO A 35 -13.45 14.98 -10.11
C PRO A 35 -12.86 16.34 -9.75
N SER A 36 -11.70 16.38 -9.10
CA SER A 36 -11.03 17.63 -8.68
C SER A 36 -10.31 18.40 -9.80
N CYS A 37 -10.58 18.10 -11.07
CA CYS A 37 -9.90 18.73 -12.20
C CYS A 37 -10.05 20.26 -12.17
N PRO A 38 -8.93 21.05 -12.24
CA PRO A 38 -9.00 22.51 -12.24
C PRO A 38 -9.46 23.13 -13.58
N ALA A 39 -9.86 22.32 -14.56
CA ALA A 39 -10.44 22.80 -15.81
C ALA A 39 -11.84 23.39 -15.57
N ARG A 40 -12.36 24.13 -16.58
CA ARG A 40 -13.74 24.62 -16.54
C ARG A 40 -14.69 23.42 -16.41
N THR A 41 -15.63 23.51 -15.45
CA THR A 41 -16.67 22.50 -15.26
C THR A 41 -17.48 22.36 -16.54
N PRO A 42 -17.58 21.14 -17.11
CA PRO A 42 -18.36 20.92 -18.32
C PRO A 42 -19.86 21.02 -18.04
N LYS A 43 -20.67 21.33 -19.06
CA LYS A 43 -22.11 21.26 -18.92
C LYS A 43 -22.57 19.84 -18.64
N ARG A 44 -23.61 19.70 -17.80
CA ARG A 44 -24.16 18.42 -17.35
C ARG A 44 -24.51 17.46 -18.51
N GLU A 45 -25.10 17.99 -19.57
CA GLU A 45 -25.48 17.25 -20.76
C GLU A 45 -24.31 16.64 -21.55
N ASN A 46 -23.08 17.14 -21.32
CA ASN A 46 -21.87 16.72 -22.03
C ASN A 46 -20.98 15.78 -21.24
N VAL A 47 -21.40 15.34 -20.04
CA VAL A 47 -20.60 14.47 -19.20
C VAL A 47 -21.13 13.05 -19.13
N GLN A 48 -20.23 12.11 -19.02
CA GLN A 48 -20.46 10.73 -18.65
C GLN A 48 -19.51 10.35 -17.52
N PHE A 49 -19.94 9.44 -16.66
CA PHE A 49 -19.15 8.99 -15.52
C PHE A 49 -18.77 7.53 -15.69
N TYR A 50 -17.51 7.22 -15.40
CA TYR A 50 -16.92 5.89 -15.51
C TYR A 50 -16.30 5.48 -14.19
N ARG A 51 -16.36 4.18 -13.87
CA ARG A 51 -15.87 3.61 -12.61
C ARG A 51 -14.37 3.46 -12.58
N SER A 52 -13.74 3.39 -13.74
CA SER A 52 -12.29 3.26 -13.87
C SER A 52 -11.75 4.04 -15.06
N ALA A 53 -10.47 4.41 -14.98
CA ALA A 53 -9.76 4.98 -16.12
C ALA A 53 -9.77 4.04 -17.33
N ALA A 54 -9.67 2.73 -17.09
CA ALA A 54 -9.69 1.71 -18.14
C ALA A 54 -11.06 1.64 -18.86
N GLU A 55 -12.15 1.82 -18.14
CA GLU A 55 -13.49 1.91 -18.72
C GLU A 55 -13.65 3.15 -19.62
N ALA A 56 -13.22 4.33 -19.12
CA ALA A 56 -13.24 5.57 -19.90
C ALA A 56 -12.37 5.47 -21.17
N GLN A 57 -11.18 4.85 -21.06
CA GLN A 57 -10.28 4.60 -22.21
C GLN A 57 -10.93 3.66 -23.22
N THR A 58 -11.61 2.62 -22.75
CA THR A 58 -12.35 1.67 -23.60
C THR A 58 -13.48 2.35 -24.38
N ALA A 59 -14.13 3.35 -23.75
CA ALA A 59 -15.15 4.17 -24.39
C ALA A 59 -14.57 5.26 -25.33
N GLY A 60 -13.24 5.26 -25.57
CA GLY A 60 -12.59 6.14 -26.54
C GLY A 60 -12.14 7.49 -25.98
N TYR A 61 -12.19 7.70 -24.66
CA TYR A 61 -11.74 8.94 -24.04
C TYR A 61 -10.25 8.87 -23.69
N ARG A 62 -9.53 9.98 -23.87
CA ARG A 62 -8.13 10.12 -23.51
C ARG A 62 -7.92 10.84 -22.18
N ALA A 63 -6.82 10.57 -21.52
CA ALA A 63 -6.49 11.18 -20.23
C ALA A 63 -6.30 12.72 -20.33
N CYS A 64 -6.86 13.46 -19.38
CA CYS A 64 -6.65 14.89 -19.26
C CYS A 64 -5.20 15.22 -18.90
N ARG A 65 -4.56 16.07 -19.71
CA ARG A 65 -3.17 16.48 -19.49
C ARG A 65 -2.99 17.40 -18.29
N ARG A 66 -4.03 18.14 -17.89
CA ARG A 66 -3.97 19.10 -16.79
C ARG A 66 -4.10 18.43 -15.43
N CYS A 67 -5.12 17.60 -15.24
CA CYS A 67 -5.36 16.95 -13.94
C CYS A 67 -4.69 15.60 -13.78
N ARG A 68 -4.14 15.00 -14.86
CA ARG A 68 -3.45 13.71 -14.84
C ARG A 68 -4.24 12.64 -14.06
N PRO A 69 -5.41 12.21 -14.55
CA PRO A 69 -6.30 11.30 -13.83
C PRO A 69 -5.66 9.92 -13.59
N ASP A 70 -4.59 9.61 -14.32
CA ASP A 70 -3.75 8.42 -14.20
C ASP A 70 -2.92 8.38 -12.91
N VAL A 71 -2.70 9.51 -12.24
CA VAL A 71 -1.96 9.58 -10.95
C VAL A 71 -2.87 9.85 -9.76
N SER A 72 -4.20 9.73 -9.93
CA SER A 72 -5.14 9.84 -8.81
C SER A 72 -4.90 8.74 -7.76
N PRO A 73 -5.21 8.98 -6.48
CA PRO A 73 -5.28 7.91 -5.48
C PRO A 73 -6.19 6.76 -5.98
N GLY A 74 -5.91 5.52 -5.59
CA GLY A 74 -6.80 4.40 -5.85
C GLY A 74 -8.18 4.60 -5.18
N ALA A 75 -9.21 3.92 -5.66
CA ALA A 75 -10.51 3.92 -4.98
C ALA A 75 -10.39 3.12 -3.68
N PRO A 76 -10.72 3.71 -2.51
CA PRO A 76 -10.51 3.05 -1.21
C PRO A 76 -11.37 1.80 -1.06
N GLU A 77 -12.50 1.72 -1.73
CA GLU A 77 -13.40 0.57 -1.68
C GLU A 77 -12.73 -0.76 -2.05
N TRP A 78 -11.76 -0.74 -2.97
CA TRP A 78 -11.05 -1.97 -3.37
C TRP A 78 -10.11 -2.50 -2.28
N ASN A 79 -9.61 -1.64 -1.42
CA ASN A 79 -8.82 -2.04 -0.26
C ASN A 79 -9.70 -2.58 0.88
N LEU A 80 -10.92 -2.07 0.99
CA LEU A 80 -11.88 -2.48 2.02
C LEU A 80 -12.55 -3.82 1.71
N ARG A 81 -12.93 -4.01 0.43
CA ARG A 81 -13.67 -5.20 0.01
C ARG A 81 -12.83 -6.46 0.13
N ALA A 82 -13.36 -7.45 0.84
CA ALA A 82 -12.79 -8.78 0.95
C ALA A 82 -13.29 -9.73 -0.16
N ASP A 83 -14.20 -9.24 -1.00
CA ASP A 83 -14.79 -10.03 -2.08
C ASP A 83 -13.84 -10.21 -3.29
N LEU A 84 -14.30 -11.03 -4.24
CA LEU A 84 -13.54 -11.35 -5.45
C LEU A 84 -13.03 -10.11 -6.20
N VAL A 85 -13.85 -9.07 -6.34
CA VAL A 85 -13.49 -7.88 -7.11
C VAL A 85 -12.42 -7.07 -6.39
N GLY A 86 -12.56 -6.85 -5.08
CA GLY A 86 -11.55 -6.15 -4.28
C GLY A 86 -10.21 -6.90 -4.28
N ARG A 87 -10.23 -8.22 -4.10
CA ARG A 87 -9.05 -9.09 -4.18
C ARG A 87 -8.38 -9.00 -5.56
N ALA A 88 -9.16 -9.11 -6.64
CA ALA A 88 -8.66 -8.99 -8.01
C ALA A 88 -8.03 -7.62 -8.29
N MET A 89 -8.66 -6.53 -7.85
CA MET A 89 -8.14 -5.17 -8.05
C MET A 89 -6.79 -4.95 -7.36
N ARG A 90 -6.61 -5.48 -6.13
CA ARG A 90 -5.33 -5.41 -5.42
C ARG A 90 -4.21 -6.19 -6.13
N LEU A 91 -4.52 -7.38 -6.65
CA LEU A 91 -3.56 -8.18 -7.44
C LEU A 91 -3.21 -7.52 -8.78
N VAL A 92 -4.20 -6.96 -9.48
CA VAL A 92 -3.95 -6.19 -10.70
C VAL A 92 -3.03 -4.98 -10.40
N ALA A 93 -3.30 -4.25 -9.32
CA ALA A 93 -2.46 -3.12 -8.91
C ALA A 93 -1.01 -3.52 -8.57
N ASP A 94 -0.80 -4.75 -8.08
CA ASP A 94 0.54 -5.32 -7.83
C ASP A 94 1.22 -5.85 -9.11
N GLY A 95 0.54 -5.84 -10.27
CA GLY A 95 1.10 -6.23 -11.56
C GLY A 95 1.02 -7.75 -11.86
N ILE A 96 0.17 -8.52 -11.17
CA ILE A 96 0.04 -9.97 -11.38
C ILE A 96 -0.33 -10.31 -12.82
N VAL A 97 -1.23 -9.53 -13.44
CA VAL A 97 -1.65 -9.79 -14.83
C VAL A 97 -0.49 -9.65 -15.82
N ASP A 98 0.47 -8.78 -15.53
CA ASP A 98 1.65 -8.60 -16.38
C ASP A 98 2.67 -9.72 -16.22
N ARG A 99 2.79 -10.27 -15.02
CA ARG A 99 3.74 -11.36 -14.69
C ARG A 99 3.21 -12.76 -15.01
N GLU A 100 1.96 -13.02 -14.67
CA GLU A 100 1.38 -14.37 -14.68
C GLU A 100 0.16 -14.49 -15.61
N GLY A 101 -0.24 -13.41 -16.29
CA GLY A 101 -1.43 -13.38 -17.14
C GLY A 101 -2.74 -13.44 -16.35
N VAL A 102 -3.85 -13.57 -17.08
CA VAL A 102 -5.18 -13.71 -16.47
C VAL A 102 -5.33 -15.08 -15.79
N ALA A 103 -4.67 -16.11 -16.32
CA ALA A 103 -4.64 -17.45 -15.72
C ALA A 103 -4.00 -17.43 -14.33
N GLY A 104 -2.88 -16.71 -14.15
CA GLY A 104 -2.24 -16.56 -12.83
C GLY A 104 -3.13 -15.78 -11.85
N LEU A 105 -3.78 -14.71 -12.28
CA LEU A 105 -4.77 -14.00 -11.49
C LEU A 105 -5.92 -14.94 -11.05
N ALA A 106 -6.42 -15.77 -11.97
CA ALA A 106 -7.48 -16.71 -11.72
C ALA A 106 -7.07 -17.79 -10.71
N GLY A 107 -5.89 -18.36 -10.89
CA GLY A 107 -5.33 -19.37 -9.98
C GLY A 107 -5.13 -18.84 -8.55
N ARG A 108 -4.66 -17.58 -8.39
CA ARG A 108 -4.49 -16.96 -7.06
C ARG A 108 -5.80 -16.69 -6.35
N LEU A 109 -6.86 -16.40 -7.09
CA LEU A 109 -8.17 -16.10 -6.53
C LEU A 109 -9.05 -17.34 -6.31
N GLY A 110 -8.71 -18.48 -6.91
CA GLY A 110 -9.51 -19.71 -6.85
C GLY A 110 -10.76 -19.68 -7.74
N TYR A 111 -10.76 -18.89 -8.84
CA TYR A 111 -11.88 -18.74 -9.76
C TYR A 111 -11.45 -18.96 -11.20
N SER A 112 -12.43 -19.23 -12.09
CA SER A 112 -12.16 -19.28 -13.54
C SER A 112 -11.92 -17.87 -14.11
N GLU A 113 -11.10 -17.77 -15.18
CA GLU A 113 -10.87 -16.52 -15.91
C GLU A 113 -12.16 -15.83 -16.34
N ARG A 114 -13.15 -16.63 -16.78
CA ARG A 114 -14.48 -16.15 -17.20
C ARG A 114 -15.24 -15.48 -16.05
N GLN A 115 -15.19 -16.07 -14.85
CA GLN A 115 -15.84 -15.50 -13.66
C GLN A 115 -15.19 -14.16 -13.27
N ILE A 116 -13.84 -14.10 -13.25
CA ILE A 116 -13.10 -12.88 -12.94
C ILE A 116 -13.39 -11.80 -13.98
N HIS A 117 -13.33 -12.14 -15.27
CA HIS A 117 -13.64 -11.19 -16.33
C HIS A 117 -15.05 -10.63 -16.18
N ARG A 118 -16.05 -11.48 -15.92
CA ARG A 118 -17.43 -11.06 -15.71
C ARG A 118 -17.57 -10.15 -14.49
N ALA A 119 -17.01 -10.56 -13.34
CA ALA A 119 -17.10 -9.79 -12.10
C ALA A 119 -16.45 -8.39 -12.24
N LEU A 120 -15.22 -8.32 -12.77
CA LEU A 120 -14.54 -7.05 -13.00
C LEU A 120 -15.26 -6.17 -14.04
N SER A 121 -15.75 -6.75 -15.14
CA SER A 121 -16.48 -5.99 -16.15
C SER A 121 -17.80 -5.43 -15.61
N GLN A 122 -18.52 -6.17 -14.77
CA GLN A 122 -19.76 -5.71 -14.15
C GLN A 122 -19.53 -4.62 -13.10
N GLU A 123 -18.50 -4.78 -12.25
CA GLU A 123 -18.28 -3.89 -11.11
C GLU A 123 -17.36 -2.69 -11.44
N VAL A 124 -16.36 -2.89 -12.31
CA VAL A 124 -15.31 -1.89 -12.62
C VAL A 124 -15.41 -1.35 -14.04
N GLY A 125 -16.29 -1.94 -14.87
CA GLY A 125 -16.49 -1.55 -16.27
C GLY A 125 -15.38 -2.03 -17.21
N ALA A 126 -14.39 -2.80 -16.73
CA ALA A 126 -13.26 -3.26 -17.53
C ALA A 126 -12.75 -4.62 -17.05
N GLY A 127 -12.42 -5.52 -17.99
CA GLY A 127 -11.80 -6.80 -17.66
C GLY A 127 -10.31 -6.69 -17.32
N PRO A 128 -9.69 -7.78 -16.80
CA PRO A 128 -8.32 -7.79 -16.28
C PRO A 128 -7.27 -7.22 -17.24
N LEU A 129 -7.31 -7.63 -18.51
CA LEU A 129 -6.34 -7.18 -19.53
C LEU A 129 -6.43 -5.67 -19.81
N ARG A 130 -7.63 -5.09 -19.75
CA ARG A 130 -7.82 -3.65 -19.95
C ARG A 130 -7.33 -2.83 -18.76
N LEU A 131 -7.55 -3.33 -17.55
CA LEU A 131 -7.01 -2.76 -16.32
C LEU A 131 -5.48 -2.79 -16.33
N ALA A 132 -4.87 -3.94 -16.64
CA ALA A 132 -3.42 -4.07 -16.78
C ALA A 132 -2.86 -3.17 -17.89
N ARG A 133 -3.55 -3.05 -19.03
CA ARG A 133 -3.14 -2.14 -20.12
C ARG A 133 -3.08 -0.68 -19.68
N ALA A 134 -4.09 -0.23 -18.93
CA ALA A 134 -4.12 1.12 -18.38
C ALA A 134 -2.93 1.36 -17.42
N GLN A 135 -2.61 0.37 -16.60
CA GLN A 135 -1.49 0.41 -15.67
C GLN A 135 -0.13 0.42 -16.38
N ARG A 136 0.07 -0.43 -17.40
CA ARG A 136 1.28 -0.40 -18.24
C ARG A 136 1.50 0.98 -18.88
N ALA A 137 0.44 1.61 -19.39
CA ALA A 137 0.55 2.94 -19.96
C ALA A 137 1.01 3.98 -18.94
N GLN A 138 0.54 3.89 -17.70
CA GLN A 138 0.96 4.75 -16.60
C GLN A 138 2.45 4.51 -16.25
N THR A 139 2.85 3.24 -16.08
CA THR A 139 4.25 2.85 -15.84
C THR A 139 5.18 3.36 -16.94
N ALA A 140 4.79 3.15 -18.20
CA ALA A 140 5.54 3.65 -19.37
C ALA A 140 5.70 5.17 -19.34
N ARG A 141 4.65 5.89 -19.02
CA ARG A 141 4.70 7.35 -18.89
C ARG A 141 5.66 7.79 -17.78
N ILE A 142 5.61 7.15 -16.61
CA ILE A 142 6.55 7.43 -15.52
C ILE A 142 7.98 7.25 -16.01
N LEU A 143 8.30 6.11 -16.61
CA LEU A 143 9.64 5.83 -17.12
C LEU A 143 10.09 6.83 -18.20
N LEU A 144 9.21 7.22 -19.13
CA LEU A 144 9.50 8.23 -20.15
C LEU A 144 9.80 9.60 -19.55
N GLU A 145 9.12 9.96 -18.47
CA GLU A 145 9.22 11.29 -17.84
C GLU A 145 10.40 11.38 -16.86
N THR A 146 10.82 10.25 -16.24
CA THR A 146 11.77 10.24 -15.12
C THR A 146 13.10 9.57 -15.41
N THR A 147 13.25 8.86 -16.56
CA THR A 147 14.48 8.14 -16.91
C THR A 147 14.98 8.48 -18.32
N ASP A 148 16.25 8.16 -18.59
CA ASP A 148 16.87 8.24 -19.92
C ASP A 148 16.80 6.93 -20.73
N LEU A 149 16.08 5.92 -20.23
CA LEU A 149 15.93 4.64 -20.93
C LEU A 149 15.51 4.85 -22.38
N GLY A 150 16.02 4.05 -23.30
CA GLY A 150 15.55 3.99 -24.67
C GLY A 150 14.05 3.74 -24.74
N VAL A 151 13.38 4.21 -25.79
CA VAL A 151 11.93 3.99 -25.95
C VAL A 151 11.59 2.49 -25.99
N THR A 152 12.48 1.69 -26.58
CA THR A 152 12.40 0.22 -26.62
C THR A 152 12.47 -0.37 -25.20
N ASP A 153 13.45 0.06 -24.41
CA ASP A 153 13.64 -0.43 -23.03
C ASP A 153 12.45 -0.05 -22.14
N VAL A 154 11.92 1.19 -22.28
CA VAL A 154 10.70 1.62 -21.60
C VAL A 154 9.52 0.74 -21.97
N SER A 155 9.38 0.37 -23.25
CA SER A 155 8.30 -0.51 -23.70
C SER A 155 8.30 -1.84 -22.95
N TYR A 156 9.45 -2.51 -22.89
CA TYR A 156 9.58 -3.80 -22.20
C TYR A 156 9.51 -3.66 -20.67
N ALA A 157 10.18 -2.66 -20.09
CA ALA A 157 10.12 -2.39 -18.66
C ALA A 157 8.69 -2.08 -18.16
N ALA A 158 7.85 -1.47 -19.01
CA ALA A 158 6.45 -1.22 -18.72
C ALA A 158 5.53 -2.44 -18.97
N GLY A 159 6.08 -3.60 -19.38
CA GLY A 159 5.31 -4.85 -19.55
C GLY A 159 4.60 -4.98 -20.91
N PHE A 160 5.01 -4.23 -21.95
CA PHE A 160 4.47 -4.42 -23.30
C PHE A 160 5.19 -5.53 -24.04
N ALA A 161 4.43 -6.40 -24.72
CA ALA A 161 5.00 -7.49 -25.51
C ALA A 161 5.62 -7.02 -26.85
N SER A 162 5.27 -5.81 -27.32
CA SER A 162 5.84 -5.24 -28.55
C SER A 162 5.85 -3.72 -28.54
N ILE A 163 6.84 -3.15 -29.24
CA ILE A 163 6.98 -1.69 -29.44
C ILE A 163 5.75 -1.11 -30.18
N ARG A 164 5.15 -1.87 -31.09
CA ARG A 164 3.95 -1.45 -31.81
C ARG A 164 2.78 -1.26 -30.85
N GLN A 165 2.48 -2.29 -30.04
CA GLN A 165 1.42 -2.22 -29.03
C GLN A 165 1.64 -1.07 -28.04
N PHE A 166 2.88 -0.85 -27.61
CA PHE A 166 3.27 0.27 -26.76
C PHE A 166 2.96 1.60 -27.43
N ASN A 167 3.45 1.84 -28.65
CA ASN A 167 3.22 3.10 -29.37
C ASN A 167 1.74 3.40 -29.57
N ASP A 168 0.96 2.40 -29.98
CA ASP A 168 -0.48 2.52 -30.21
C ASP A 168 -1.20 2.84 -28.88
N THR A 169 -0.86 2.14 -27.79
CA THR A 169 -1.43 2.41 -26.46
C THR A 169 -1.11 3.81 -25.94
N ILE A 170 0.16 4.26 -26.07
CA ILE A 170 0.55 5.61 -25.63
C ILE A 170 -0.17 6.68 -26.44
N ARG A 171 -0.29 6.51 -27.76
CA ARG A 171 -1.04 7.47 -28.61
C ARG A 171 -2.52 7.52 -28.26
N GLU A 172 -3.15 6.36 -28.06
CA GLU A 172 -4.57 6.25 -27.74
C GLU A 172 -4.87 6.92 -26.38
N ILE A 173 -4.10 6.57 -25.33
CA ILE A 173 -4.38 7.03 -23.95
C ILE A 173 -3.96 8.49 -23.72
N PHE A 174 -2.83 8.92 -24.27
CA PHE A 174 -2.25 10.25 -23.99
C PHE A 174 -2.33 11.23 -25.16
N ALA A 175 -2.81 10.81 -26.32
CA ALA A 175 -2.81 11.59 -27.58
C ALA A 175 -1.43 12.22 -27.83
N SER A 176 -0.38 11.42 -27.70
CA SER A 176 1.03 11.84 -27.85
C SER A 176 1.88 10.63 -28.17
N THR A 177 2.98 10.85 -28.87
CA THR A 177 4.00 9.83 -29.04
C THR A 177 4.87 9.71 -27.78
N PRO A 178 5.55 8.58 -27.55
CA PRO A 178 6.52 8.44 -26.46
C PRO A 178 7.58 9.55 -26.43
N GLY A 179 8.11 9.90 -27.61
CA GLY A 179 9.09 10.99 -27.74
C GLY A 179 8.54 12.37 -27.38
N GLU A 180 7.26 12.64 -27.66
CA GLU A 180 6.60 13.89 -27.25
C GLU A 180 6.35 13.95 -25.75
N LEU A 181 5.95 12.83 -25.11
CA LEU A 181 5.82 12.76 -23.65
C LEU A 181 7.15 13.08 -22.98
N ARG A 182 8.26 12.47 -23.43
CA ARG A 182 9.61 12.73 -22.93
C ARG A 182 10.03 14.18 -23.11
N ARG A 183 9.84 14.75 -24.31
CA ARG A 183 10.23 16.15 -24.57
C ARG A 183 9.46 17.16 -23.72
N ARG A 184 8.21 16.89 -23.42
CA ARG A 184 7.39 17.77 -22.56
C ARG A 184 7.86 17.77 -21.12
N SER A 185 8.23 16.60 -20.57
CA SER A 185 8.79 16.50 -19.23
C SER A 185 10.08 17.32 -19.09
N ARG A 186 10.93 17.31 -20.13
CA ARG A 186 12.20 18.04 -20.16
C ARG A 186 12.06 19.57 -20.30
N ARG A 187 10.88 20.10 -20.67
CA ARG A 187 10.66 21.53 -20.93
C ARG A 187 9.81 22.23 -19.85
N GLY A 188 9.27 21.52 -18.86
CA GLY A 188 8.42 22.09 -17.81
C GLY A 188 9.24 22.81 -16.72
N PRO A 189 8.66 23.80 -16.00
CA PRO A 189 9.25 24.33 -14.77
C PRO A 189 9.44 23.17 -13.77
N GLY A 190 10.66 22.92 -13.35
CA GLY A 190 11.05 21.74 -12.56
C GLY A 190 11.46 20.56 -13.41
N ALA A 191 11.87 20.78 -14.68
CA ALA A 191 12.42 19.75 -15.54
C ALA A 191 13.63 19.07 -14.86
N HIS A 192 13.41 17.86 -14.33
CA HIS A 192 14.50 17.01 -13.88
C HIS A 192 15.29 16.59 -15.12
N ARG A 193 16.58 16.80 -15.06
CA ARG A 193 17.50 16.18 -16.01
C ARG A 193 17.44 14.68 -15.77
N PRO A 194 17.01 13.84 -16.74
CA PRO A 194 17.08 12.40 -16.57
C PRO A 194 18.55 12.06 -16.39
N ILE A 195 18.86 11.39 -15.30
CA ILE A 195 20.17 10.83 -15.02
C ILE A 195 19.95 9.31 -14.99
N ALA A 196 20.90 8.53 -15.42
CA ALA A 196 20.96 7.12 -15.06
C ALA A 196 21.02 7.07 -13.52
N GLY A 197 19.86 6.96 -12.85
CA GLY A 197 19.75 7.20 -11.43
C GLY A 197 18.39 6.82 -10.88
N PRO A 198 18.12 7.18 -9.62
CA PRO A 198 16.89 6.83 -8.93
C PRO A 198 15.66 7.46 -9.59
N ILE A 199 14.53 6.74 -9.56
CA ILE A 199 13.24 7.22 -10.04
C ILE A 199 12.58 8.04 -8.95
N GLU A 200 12.32 9.31 -9.18
CA GLU A 200 11.60 10.18 -8.25
C GLU A 200 10.12 10.26 -8.60
N LEU A 201 9.27 9.97 -7.61
CA LEU A 201 7.82 9.96 -7.74
C LEU A 201 7.16 10.82 -6.67
N ARG A 202 5.96 11.31 -7.01
CA ARG A 202 5.02 11.92 -6.06
C ARG A 202 3.77 11.05 -6.02
N LEU A 203 3.60 10.30 -4.94
CA LEU A 203 2.43 9.46 -4.74
C LEU A 203 1.36 10.25 -3.98
N PRO A 204 0.27 10.65 -4.64
CA PRO A 204 -0.79 11.41 -3.99
C PRO A 204 -1.55 10.54 -2.99
N HIS A 205 -2.10 11.19 -1.96
CA HIS A 205 -2.97 10.59 -0.95
C HIS A 205 -4.17 11.49 -0.68
N ARG A 206 -5.21 10.96 -0.03
CA ARG A 206 -6.34 11.75 0.48
C ARG A 206 -5.95 12.45 1.78
N ARG A 207 -6.52 13.63 2.00
CA ARG A 207 -6.31 14.41 3.23
C ARG A 207 -7.58 14.40 4.09
N PRO A 208 -7.43 14.48 5.44
CA PRO A 208 -6.18 14.56 6.19
C PRO A 208 -5.35 13.26 6.11
N ALA A 209 -4.05 13.32 6.41
CA ALA A 209 -3.19 12.14 6.45
C ALA A 209 -2.00 12.34 7.39
N ASP A 210 -1.91 11.54 8.43
CA ASP A 210 -0.74 11.49 9.32
C ASP A 210 0.31 10.53 8.78
N LEU A 211 1.07 10.96 7.77
CA LEU A 211 2.19 10.18 7.24
C LEU A 211 3.44 10.27 8.13
N THR A 212 3.55 11.30 8.94
CA THR A 212 4.65 11.46 9.90
C THR A 212 4.54 10.42 11.01
N GLY A 213 3.34 10.17 11.51
CA GLY A 213 3.08 9.09 12.45
C GLY A 213 3.45 7.71 11.89
N ILE A 214 3.23 7.48 10.60
CA ILE A 214 3.69 6.24 9.95
C ILE A 214 5.22 6.14 9.97
N VAL A 215 5.95 7.21 9.63
CA VAL A 215 7.42 7.22 9.69
C VAL A 215 7.91 6.92 11.10
N ALA A 216 7.31 7.54 12.12
CA ALA A 216 7.64 7.28 13.52
C ALA A 216 7.36 5.82 13.93
N PHE A 217 6.21 5.27 13.54
CA PHE A 217 5.82 3.89 13.82
C PHE A 217 6.78 2.87 13.18
N LEU A 218 7.11 3.06 11.89
CA LEU A 218 8.02 2.20 11.15
C LEU A 218 9.45 2.34 11.68
N GLY A 219 9.91 3.56 11.97
CA GLY A 219 11.23 3.84 12.51
C GLY A 219 11.46 3.18 13.87
N ALA A 220 10.48 3.23 14.78
CA ALA A 220 10.56 2.53 16.06
C ALA A 220 10.76 1.01 15.90
N ARG A 221 10.37 0.45 14.76
CA ARG A 221 10.43 -0.99 14.43
C ARG A 221 11.45 -1.32 13.34
N ALA A 222 12.21 -0.34 12.86
CA ALA A 222 13.15 -0.49 11.77
C ALA A 222 14.24 -1.53 12.09
N VAL A 223 14.41 -2.50 11.18
CA VAL A 223 15.43 -3.55 11.32
C VAL A 223 16.73 -3.08 10.69
N PRO A 224 17.84 -2.99 11.46
CA PRO A 224 19.14 -2.62 10.92
C PRO A 224 19.53 -3.45 9.69
N GLY A 225 20.10 -2.79 8.71
CA GLY A 225 20.48 -3.40 7.43
C GLY A 225 19.35 -3.44 6.40
N VAL A 226 18.09 -3.46 6.82
CA VAL A 226 16.89 -3.50 5.93
C VAL A 226 16.16 -2.17 5.92
N GLU A 227 16.11 -1.50 7.05
CA GLU A 227 15.33 -0.27 7.27
C GLU A 227 16.11 0.75 8.08
N GLU A 228 15.92 2.03 7.76
CA GLU A 228 16.40 3.14 8.57
C GLU A 228 15.47 4.36 8.47
N VAL A 229 15.59 5.26 9.44
CA VAL A 229 14.99 6.60 9.38
C VAL A 229 16.12 7.62 9.47
N ASP A 230 16.14 8.54 8.49
CA ASP A 230 17.06 9.66 8.43
C ASP A 230 16.24 10.97 8.31
N GLY A 231 16.18 11.72 9.39
CA GLY A 231 15.29 12.87 9.50
C GLY A 231 13.82 12.48 9.32
N ALA A 232 13.16 13.06 8.32
CA ALA A 232 11.77 12.75 7.97
C ALA A 232 11.65 11.63 6.93
N THR A 233 12.75 11.05 6.48
CA THR A 233 12.77 10.03 5.42
C THR A 233 12.89 8.64 6.03
N TYR A 234 11.91 7.78 5.74
CA TYR A 234 12.02 6.36 5.98
C TYR A 234 12.58 5.68 4.74
N ARG A 235 13.61 4.86 4.92
CA ARG A 235 14.29 4.14 3.84
C ARG A 235 14.25 2.65 4.11
N ARG A 236 14.03 1.85 3.06
CA ARG A 236 14.07 0.39 3.17
C ARG A 236 14.42 -0.32 1.88
N SER A 237 14.92 -1.55 2.01
CA SER A 237 15.05 -2.48 0.90
C SER A 237 13.72 -3.13 0.53
N LEU A 238 13.63 -3.58 -0.72
CA LEU A 238 12.48 -4.30 -1.29
C LEU A 238 12.98 -5.58 -1.97
N VAL A 239 12.36 -6.70 -1.67
CA VAL A 239 12.41 -7.92 -2.49
C VAL A 239 11.29 -7.79 -3.51
N LEU A 240 11.58 -7.87 -4.78
CA LEU A 240 10.64 -7.61 -5.88
C LEU A 240 10.62 -8.82 -6.83
N PRO A 241 9.61 -8.93 -7.72
CA PRO A 241 9.43 -10.11 -8.57
C PRO A 241 10.61 -10.43 -9.50
N HIS A 242 11.37 -9.42 -9.97
CA HIS A 242 12.49 -9.60 -10.89
C HIS A 242 13.84 -9.23 -10.27
N GLY A 243 13.84 -8.70 -9.04
CA GLY A 243 15.08 -8.30 -8.40
C GLY A 243 14.90 -7.65 -7.04
N THR A 244 15.76 -6.71 -6.73
CA THR A 244 15.75 -5.97 -5.47
C THR A 244 15.67 -4.47 -5.73
N GLY A 245 15.34 -3.71 -4.70
CA GLY A 245 15.37 -2.26 -4.77
C GLY A 245 15.50 -1.61 -3.41
N VAL A 246 15.71 -0.29 -3.42
CA VAL A 246 15.64 0.55 -2.24
C VAL A 246 14.62 1.65 -2.48
N ALA A 247 13.72 1.84 -1.52
CA ALA A 247 12.76 2.93 -1.49
C ALA A 247 13.09 3.92 -0.39
N GLU A 248 13.14 5.21 -0.72
CA GLU A 248 13.21 6.33 0.22
C GLU A 248 11.88 7.08 0.17
N LEU A 249 11.23 7.22 1.33
CA LEU A 249 9.85 7.71 1.45
C LEU A 249 9.81 8.89 2.41
N THR A 250 9.48 10.06 1.88
CA THR A 250 9.44 11.31 2.66
C THR A 250 8.04 11.92 2.59
N PRO A 251 7.35 12.09 3.73
CA PRO A 251 6.07 12.78 3.79
C PRO A 251 6.13 14.21 3.25
N ALA A 252 5.11 14.60 2.49
CA ALA A 252 4.84 15.98 2.09
C ALA A 252 3.34 16.25 2.24
N THR A 253 2.94 17.53 2.23
CA THR A 253 1.57 17.95 2.55
C THR A 253 0.48 17.29 1.67
N SER A 254 0.74 17.07 0.38
CA SER A 254 -0.25 16.55 -0.56
C SER A 254 0.14 15.22 -1.23
N HIS A 255 1.33 14.72 -0.93
CA HIS A 255 1.84 13.51 -1.55
C HIS A 255 2.95 12.89 -0.69
N LEU A 256 3.21 11.61 -0.86
CA LEU A 256 4.43 10.98 -0.41
C LEU A 256 5.48 11.13 -1.52
N ARG A 257 6.62 11.76 -1.23
CA ARG A 257 7.76 11.76 -2.14
C ARG A 257 8.47 10.42 -2.02
N VAL A 258 8.69 9.75 -3.14
CA VAL A 258 9.31 8.42 -3.18
C VAL A 258 10.48 8.46 -4.16
N THR A 259 11.64 8.02 -3.70
CA THR A 259 12.81 7.78 -4.54
C THR A 259 13.05 6.27 -4.61
N LEU A 260 13.00 5.69 -5.81
CA LEU A 260 13.21 4.26 -6.03
C LEU A 260 14.52 4.01 -6.75
N ARG A 261 15.33 3.10 -6.22
CA ARG A 261 16.46 2.48 -6.89
C ARG A 261 16.12 1.01 -7.12
N LEU A 262 15.92 0.61 -8.36
CA LEU A 262 15.48 -0.73 -8.74
C LEU A 262 16.58 -1.40 -9.55
N SER A 263 16.88 -2.66 -9.26
CA SER A 263 17.77 -3.49 -10.09
C SER A 263 17.13 -3.86 -11.43
N ASP A 264 15.78 -3.89 -11.47
CA ASP A 264 15.00 -4.14 -12.69
C ASP A 264 13.80 -3.19 -12.76
N PHE A 265 13.67 -2.43 -13.84
CA PHE A 265 12.59 -1.47 -14.01
C PHE A 265 11.21 -2.11 -14.26
N ARG A 266 11.15 -3.40 -14.60
CA ARG A 266 9.88 -4.16 -14.65
C ARG A 266 9.18 -4.20 -13.31
N ASP A 267 9.92 -4.01 -12.23
CA ASP A 267 9.42 -3.99 -10.86
C ASP A 267 8.81 -2.65 -10.42
N LEU A 268 8.83 -1.61 -11.27
CA LEU A 268 8.33 -0.28 -10.90
C LEU A 268 6.87 -0.33 -10.41
N THR A 269 6.01 -1.06 -11.11
CA THR A 269 4.59 -1.21 -10.73
C THR A 269 4.43 -1.81 -9.35
N ALA A 270 5.11 -2.93 -9.08
CA ALA A 270 5.07 -3.62 -7.79
C ALA A 270 5.67 -2.74 -6.68
N ALA A 271 6.80 -2.08 -6.92
CA ALA A 271 7.44 -1.19 -5.95
C ALA A 271 6.51 -0.02 -5.56
N VAL A 272 5.86 0.63 -6.53
CA VAL A 272 4.89 1.71 -6.27
C VAL A 272 3.69 1.20 -5.48
N ALA A 273 3.11 0.04 -5.84
CA ALA A 273 1.98 -0.54 -5.12
C ALA A 273 2.35 -0.88 -3.67
N ARG A 274 3.54 -1.41 -3.43
CA ARG A 274 4.06 -1.73 -2.09
C ARG A 274 4.31 -0.48 -1.25
N CYS A 275 4.89 0.58 -1.83
CA CYS A 275 5.03 1.87 -1.14
C CYS A 275 3.67 2.48 -0.77
N ARG A 276 2.67 2.39 -1.65
CA ARG A 276 1.31 2.86 -1.36
C ARG A 276 0.68 2.10 -0.21
N ARG A 277 0.79 0.75 -0.21
CA ARG A 277 0.30 -0.10 0.89
C ARG A 277 1.00 0.18 2.21
N LEU A 278 2.33 0.32 2.18
CA LEU A 278 3.12 0.57 3.39
C LEU A 278 2.66 1.84 4.13
N PHE A 279 2.30 2.88 3.38
CA PHE A 279 1.83 4.17 3.91
C PHE A 279 0.31 4.34 3.87
N ASP A 280 -0.44 3.29 3.53
CA ASP A 280 -1.90 3.31 3.46
C ASP A 280 -2.46 4.53 2.69
N LEU A 281 -1.84 4.83 1.52
CA LEU A 281 -2.13 6.07 0.77
C LEU A 281 -3.52 6.09 0.13
N ASP A 282 -4.16 4.93 0.00
CA ASP A 282 -5.46 4.79 -0.65
C ASP A 282 -6.65 4.88 0.33
N ALA A 283 -6.40 4.95 1.65
CA ALA A 283 -7.46 5.05 2.66
C ALA A 283 -8.31 6.31 2.49
N ASP A 284 -9.60 6.19 2.80
CA ASP A 284 -10.53 7.33 2.93
C ASP A 284 -10.54 7.81 4.38
N SER A 285 -9.59 8.67 4.71
CA SER A 285 -9.42 9.17 6.08
C SER A 285 -10.61 10.01 6.56
N VAL A 286 -11.34 10.66 5.66
CA VAL A 286 -12.53 11.44 6.05
C VAL A 286 -13.63 10.50 6.52
N ALA A 287 -13.92 9.43 5.77
CA ALA A 287 -14.91 8.44 6.16
C ALA A 287 -14.52 7.71 7.47
N VAL A 288 -13.22 7.42 7.65
CA VAL A 288 -12.70 6.84 8.89
C VAL A 288 -12.92 7.79 10.06
N ASP A 289 -12.46 9.03 9.94
CA ASP A 289 -12.53 10.03 11.00
C ASP A 289 -13.99 10.36 11.38
N GLU A 290 -14.91 10.45 10.39
CA GLU A 290 -16.34 10.67 10.63
C GLU A 290 -16.98 9.57 11.49
N VAL A 291 -16.70 8.30 11.19
CA VAL A 291 -17.23 7.17 11.94
C VAL A 291 -16.63 7.10 13.35
N LEU A 292 -15.31 7.24 13.48
CA LEU A 292 -14.65 7.12 14.78
C LEU A 292 -14.91 8.33 15.68
N ALA A 293 -15.05 9.54 15.12
CA ALA A 293 -15.39 10.74 15.89
C ALA A 293 -16.85 10.76 16.39
N ALA A 294 -17.71 9.89 15.88
CA ALA A 294 -19.07 9.73 16.41
C ALA A 294 -19.07 9.06 17.80
N ASP A 295 -18.01 8.32 18.16
CA ASP A 295 -17.83 7.78 19.51
C ASP A 295 -17.22 8.83 20.44
N PRO A 296 -17.90 9.20 21.55
CA PRO A 296 -17.40 10.22 22.48
C PRO A 296 -16.02 9.94 23.06
N ALA A 297 -15.64 8.67 23.24
CA ALA A 297 -14.35 8.28 23.79
C ALA A 297 -13.22 8.42 22.76
N LEU A 298 -13.50 8.13 21.47
CA LEU A 298 -12.51 8.27 20.39
C LEU A 298 -12.45 9.69 19.80
N ALA A 299 -13.51 10.47 19.89
CA ALA A 299 -13.57 11.83 19.31
C ALA A 299 -12.41 12.75 19.72
N PRO A 300 -11.91 12.77 20.99
CA PRO A 300 -10.74 13.53 21.34
C PRO A 300 -9.45 13.06 20.64
N LEU A 301 -9.30 11.73 20.48
CA LEU A 301 -8.13 11.13 19.82
C LEU A 301 -8.12 11.44 18.33
N VAL A 302 -9.27 11.34 17.66
CA VAL A 302 -9.43 11.70 16.25
C VAL A 302 -9.11 13.18 16.01
N ARG A 303 -9.61 14.07 16.88
CA ARG A 303 -9.30 15.52 16.79
C ARG A 303 -7.82 15.82 17.01
N ALA A 304 -7.14 15.06 17.87
CA ALA A 304 -5.71 15.24 18.13
C ALA A 304 -4.84 14.79 16.93
N VAL A 305 -5.21 13.71 16.25
CA VAL A 305 -4.47 13.16 15.10
C VAL A 305 -5.46 12.82 13.98
N PRO A 306 -5.96 13.81 13.23
CA PRO A 306 -6.86 13.55 12.12
C PRO A 306 -6.15 12.84 10.97
N GLY A 307 -6.83 11.91 10.32
CA GLY A 307 -6.30 11.17 9.17
C GLY A 307 -5.25 10.14 9.54
N ILE A 308 -5.36 9.52 10.71
CA ILE A 308 -4.47 8.42 11.10
C ILE A 308 -4.49 7.32 10.04
N ARG A 309 -3.37 6.63 9.89
CA ARG A 309 -3.19 5.56 8.89
C ARG A 309 -2.77 4.26 9.56
N VAL A 310 -3.14 3.14 8.93
CA VAL A 310 -2.66 1.81 9.37
C VAL A 310 -1.39 1.49 8.58
N PRO A 311 -0.20 1.44 9.22
CA PRO A 311 1.03 1.10 8.52
C PRO A 311 0.92 -0.31 7.93
N GLY A 312 1.00 -0.45 6.61
CA GLY A 312 0.98 -1.74 5.94
C GLY A 312 2.32 -2.47 5.98
N ALA A 313 2.51 -3.41 5.05
CA ALA A 313 3.77 -4.09 4.80
C ALA A 313 4.10 -4.08 3.30
N VAL A 314 5.39 -4.08 2.96
CA VAL A 314 5.83 -4.26 1.57
C VAL A 314 5.84 -5.73 1.18
N ASP A 315 6.04 -6.60 2.17
CA ASP A 315 6.09 -8.05 2.04
C ASP A 315 5.34 -8.69 3.22
N GLY A 316 4.40 -9.59 2.91
CA GLY A 316 3.57 -10.24 3.92
C GLY A 316 4.35 -11.29 4.71
N ASP A 317 5.24 -12.02 4.05
CA ASP A 317 6.04 -13.08 4.65
C ASP A 317 7.04 -12.48 5.65
N GLU A 318 7.74 -11.42 5.26
CA GLU A 318 8.60 -10.64 6.18
C GLU A 318 7.81 -10.23 7.43
N LEU A 319 6.60 -9.68 7.23
CA LEU A 319 5.79 -9.22 8.36
C LEU A 319 5.38 -10.36 9.28
N ALA A 320 4.98 -11.52 8.73
CA ALA A 320 4.59 -12.69 9.54
C ALA A 320 5.76 -13.24 10.36
N VAL A 321 6.94 -13.36 9.75
CA VAL A 321 8.17 -13.72 10.45
C VAL A 321 8.47 -12.75 11.59
N ARG A 322 8.42 -11.44 11.31
CA ARG A 322 8.66 -10.39 12.32
C ARG A 322 7.60 -10.39 13.43
N ALA A 323 6.35 -10.75 13.13
CA ALA A 323 5.30 -10.89 14.14
C ALA A 323 5.61 -12.04 15.13
N VAL A 324 6.10 -13.18 14.64
CA VAL A 324 6.54 -14.30 15.52
C VAL A 324 7.77 -13.91 16.32
N LEU A 325 8.76 -13.20 15.73
CA LEU A 325 9.93 -12.71 16.46
C LEU A 325 9.55 -11.74 17.59
N GLY A 326 8.49 -10.98 17.39
CA GLY A 326 7.98 -9.98 18.34
C GLY A 326 7.11 -10.53 19.48
N GLN A 327 6.74 -11.81 19.46
CA GLN A 327 5.89 -12.38 20.50
C GLN A 327 6.56 -12.30 21.89
N GLN A 328 5.84 -11.75 22.87
CA GLN A 328 6.25 -11.71 24.28
C GLN A 328 7.63 -11.06 24.53
N VAL A 329 8.07 -10.16 23.66
CA VAL A 329 9.31 -9.39 23.82
C VAL A 329 9.08 -7.91 23.49
N SER A 330 9.98 -7.05 23.98
CA SER A 330 9.92 -5.62 23.61
C SER A 330 10.24 -5.41 22.12
N VAL A 331 9.75 -4.31 21.55
CA VAL A 331 10.05 -3.92 20.16
C VAL A 331 11.56 -3.85 19.91
N ALA A 332 12.34 -3.33 20.88
CA ALA A 332 13.80 -3.28 20.77
C ALA A 332 14.45 -4.67 20.74
N ALA A 333 13.94 -5.63 21.52
CA ALA A 333 14.42 -7.01 21.50
C ALA A 333 14.08 -7.69 20.17
N ALA A 334 12.85 -7.54 19.68
CA ALA A 334 12.42 -8.06 18.37
C ALA A 334 13.31 -7.56 17.24
N ARG A 335 13.61 -6.24 17.22
CA ARG A 335 14.52 -5.62 16.24
C ARG A 335 15.92 -6.25 16.23
N ARG A 336 16.51 -6.46 17.43
CA ARG A 336 17.83 -7.10 17.54
C ARG A 336 17.84 -8.54 17.02
N VAL A 337 16.78 -9.30 17.29
CA VAL A 337 16.66 -10.67 16.79
C VAL A 337 16.50 -10.68 15.27
N ALA A 338 15.64 -9.80 14.74
CA ALA A 338 15.46 -9.64 13.29
C ALA A 338 16.77 -9.23 12.59
N ALA A 339 17.56 -8.31 13.19
CA ALA A 339 18.85 -7.90 12.65
C ALA A 339 19.83 -9.07 12.53
N ARG A 340 19.88 -9.97 13.55
CA ARG A 340 20.71 -11.19 13.47
C ARG A 340 20.27 -12.15 12.36
N LEU A 341 18.95 -12.26 12.12
CA LEU A 341 18.46 -13.07 10.98
C LEU A 341 18.87 -12.45 9.64
N VAL A 342 18.81 -11.12 9.53
CA VAL A 342 19.25 -10.40 8.31
C VAL A 342 20.74 -10.57 8.08
N GLU A 343 21.56 -10.46 9.13
CA GLU A 343 23.00 -10.65 9.05
C GLU A 343 23.38 -12.08 8.62
N ALA A 344 22.66 -13.08 9.13
CA ALA A 344 22.94 -14.50 8.85
C ALA A 344 22.40 -14.99 7.49
N TYR A 345 21.20 -14.53 7.09
CA TYR A 345 20.45 -15.11 5.97
C TYR A 345 19.93 -14.07 4.97
N GLY A 346 20.08 -12.77 5.24
CA GLY A 346 19.70 -11.70 4.31
C GLY A 346 20.64 -11.63 3.12
N LYS A 347 20.10 -11.41 1.92
CA LYS A 347 20.93 -11.20 0.73
C LYS A 347 21.45 -9.76 0.71
N PRO A 348 22.77 -9.54 0.55
CA PRO A 348 23.33 -8.21 0.35
C PRO A 348 22.74 -7.51 -0.88
N LEU A 349 22.57 -6.20 -0.80
CA LEU A 349 22.21 -5.37 -1.94
C LEU A 349 23.46 -5.06 -2.79
N ASP A 350 23.32 -5.13 -4.11
CA ASP A 350 24.40 -4.75 -5.05
C ASP A 350 24.75 -3.27 -4.91
N THR A 351 23.78 -2.43 -4.54
CA THR A 351 23.94 -0.98 -4.36
C THR A 351 23.29 -0.55 -3.04
N PRO A 352 24.02 -0.60 -1.93
CA PRO A 352 23.54 -0.11 -0.62
C PRO A 352 23.24 1.38 -0.63
N VAL A 353 22.30 1.82 0.22
CA VAL A 353 21.91 3.24 0.37
C VAL A 353 21.78 3.57 1.86
N GLY A 354 22.67 4.41 2.37
CA GLY A 354 22.74 4.69 3.80
C GLY A 354 22.99 3.41 4.59
N GLY A 355 22.24 3.20 5.67
CA GLY A 355 22.29 1.98 6.48
C GLY A 355 21.52 0.80 5.90
N VAL A 356 20.89 0.93 4.73
CA VAL A 356 20.17 -0.17 4.07
C VAL A 356 21.13 -0.94 3.16
N THR A 357 21.53 -2.12 3.59
CA THR A 357 22.61 -2.93 3.02
C THR A 357 22.17 -4.33 2.57
N HIS A 358 21.05 -4.81 3.09
CA HIS A 358 20.52 -6.15 2.82
C HIS A 358 19.02 -6.09 2.52
N VAL A 359 18.50 -7.13 1.89
CA VAL A 359 17.07 -7.43 1.93
C VAL A 359 16.77 -8.38 3.10
N PHE A 360 15.53 -8.36 3.59
CA PHE A 360 15.09 -9.32 4.59
C PHE A 360 15.13 -10.74 3.98
N PRO A 361 15.52 -11.79 4.75
CA PRO A 361 15.53 -13.17 4.24
C PRO A 361 14.16 -13.59 3.71
N THR A 362 14.13 -14.25 2.55
CA THR A 362 12.88 -14.79 1.99
C THR A 362 12.38 -15.99 2.79
N SER A 363 11.08 -16.31 2.67
CA SER A 363 10.49 -17.52 3.29
C SER A 363 11.20 -18.80 2.85
N ASP A 364 11.62 -18.90 1.57
CA ASP A 364 12.40 -20.04 1.07
C ASP A 364 13.76 -20.17 1.79
N ALA A 365 14.46 -19.05 1.94
CA ALA A 365 15.76 -19.06 2.65
C ALA A 365 15.60 -19.46 4.11
N LEU A 366 14.56 -18.96 4.79
CA LEU A 366 14.28 -19.27 6.19
C LEU A 366 13.74 -20.69 6.40
N ALA A 367 12.99 -21.24 5.46
CA ALA A 367 12.51 -22.63 5.52
C ALA A 367 13.65 -23.66 5.41
N ALA A 368 14.77 -23.27 4.81
CA ALA A 368 15.96 -24.11 4.71
C ALA A 368 16.87 -24.07 5.96
N VAL A 369 16.58 -23.18 6.93
CA VAL A 369 17.38 -23.03 8.17
C VAL A 369 17.01 -24.12 9.16
N ASP A 370 18.01 -24.73 9.80
CA ASP A 370 17.76 -25.68 10.91
C ASP A 370 16.99 -24.92 12.03
N PRO A 371 15.89 -25.47 12.55
CA PRO A 371 15.13 -24.82 13.60
C PRO A 371 15.96 -24.36 14.81
N SER A 372 17.03 -25.10 15.15
CA SER A 372 17.91 -24.76 16.27
C SER A 372 18.77 -23.52 16.05
N ASP A 373 18.97 -23.12 14.80
CA ASP A 373 19.77 -21.93 14.43
C ASP A 373 18.98 -20.62 14.52
N PHE A 374 17.63 -20.67 14.65
CA PHE A 374 16.88 -19.47 14.90
C PHE A 374 17.21 -18.87 16.27
N PRO A 375 17.61 -17.59 16.36
CA PRO A 375 18.07 -16.95 17.60
C PRO A 375 16.90 -16.59 18.54
N ILE A 376 16.00 -17.54 18.76
CA ILE A 376 14.77 -17.44 19.58
C ILE A 376 14.60 -18.70 20.43
N PRO A 377 13.79 -18.66 21.52
CA PRO A 377 13.56 -19.84 22.37
C PRO A 377 13.00 -21.04 21.61
N ALA A 378 13.40 -22.27 21.98
CA ALA A 378 13.07 -23.52 21.28
C ALA A 378 11.59 -23.72 20.95
N ARG A 379 10.67 -23.29 21.82
CA ARG A 379 9.22 -23.35 21.54
C ARG A 379 8.86 -22.53 20.30
N ARG A 380 9.44 -21.35 20.14
CA ARG A 380 9.20 -20.47 18.99
C ARG A 380 9.99 -20.88 17.75
N GLN A 381 11.07 -21.62 17.89
CA GLN A 381 11.83 -22.16 16.75
C GLN A 381 10.93 -23.06 15.89
N ARG A 382 10.14 -23.95 16.52
CA ARG A 382 9.16 -24.80 15.81
C ARG A 382 8.08 -23.98 15.12
N THR A 383 7.50 -23.01 15.82
CA THR A 383 6.51 -22.08 15.23
C THR A 383 7.08 -21.36 14.01
N MET A 384 8.33 -20.88 14.11
CA MET A 384 9.01 -20.18 13.02
C MET A 384 9.24 -21.12 11.82
N HIS A 385 9.73 -22.32 12.06
CA HIS A 385 9.96 -23.31 11.01
C HIS A 385 8.66 -23.69 10.30
N ASP A 386 7.58 -24.00 11.04
CA ASP A 386 6.29 -24.32 10.45
C ASP A 386 5.71 -23.16 9.64
N LEU A 387 5.84 -21.92 10.13
CA LEU A 387 5.41 -20.74 9.41
C LEU A 387 6.19 -20.59 8.10
N THR A 388 7.53 -20.58 8.16
CA THR A 388 8.37 -20.35 6.98
C THR A 388 8.22 -21.47 5.94
N ALA A 389 8.05 -22.73 6.36
CA ALA A 389 7.77 -23.84 5.46
C ALA A 389 6.43 -23.68 4.73
N ARG A 390 5.34 -23.28 5.44
CA ARG A 390 4.02 -23.05 4.83
C ARG A 390 3.97 -21.83 3.92
N LEU A 391 4.79 -20.81 4.20
CA LEU A 391 4.95 -19.65 3.30
C LEU A 391 5.73 -20.04 2.04
N ALA A 392 6.84 -20.75 2.17
CA ALA A 392 7.70 -21.17 1.07
C ALA A 392 6.98 -22.12 0.09
N ASP A 393 6.21 -23.08 0.60
CA ASP A 393 5.46 -24.02 -0.25
C ASP A 393 4.11 -23.46 -0.76
N GLY A 394 3.77 -22.22 -0.38
CA GLY A 394 2.59 -21.49 -0.83
C GLY A 394 1.26 -22.00 -0.24
N ARG A 395 1.29 -22.83 0.82
CA ARG A 395 0.09 -23.18 1.60
C ARG A 395 -0.53 -21.94 2.25
N ILE A 396 0.30 -21.08 2.83
CA ILE A 396 -0.14 -19.76 3.31
C ILE A 396 0.35 -18.72 2.32
N ARG A 397 -0.55 -17.86 1.86
CA ARG A 397 -0.24 -16.76 0.95
C ARG A 397 -0.63 -15.44 1.56
N LEU A 398 0.34 -14.54 1.71
CA LEU A 398 0.16 -13.23 2.30
C LEU A 398 0.21 -12.11 1.25
N ASP A 399 -0.21 -12.43 0.02
CA ASP A 399 -0.31 -11.45 -1.06
C ASP A 399 -1.56 -10.55 -0.88
N PRO A 400 -1.62 -9.38 -1.55
CA PRO A 400 -2.71 -8.42 -1.37
C PRO A 400 -4.09 -8.94 -1.82
N GLY A 401 -4.14 -10.05 -2.56
CA GLY A 401 -5.38 -10.70 -3.01
C GLY A 401 -5.83 -11.86 -2.12
N ALA A 402 -5.09 -12.21 -1.08
CA ALA A 402 -5.41 -13.32 -0.21
C ALA A 402 -6.77 -13.15 0.49
N ASP A 403 -7.43 -14.26 0.77
CA ASP A 403 -8.63 -14.26 1.59
C ASP A 403 -8.29 -14.09 3.06
N ARG A 404 -8.76 -12.99 3.66
CA ARG A 404 -8.40 -12.59 5.03
C ARG A 404 -8.83 -13.61 6.08
N ALA A 405 -10.01 -14.22 5.92
CA ALA A 405 -10.54 -15.20 6.86
C ALA A 405 -9.82 -16.56 6.72
N GLU A 406 -9.50 -16.95 5.49
CA GLU A 406 -8.72 -18.16 5.22
C GLU A 406 -7.32 -18.06 5.80
N VAL A 407 -6.61 -16.96 5.55
CA VAL A 407 -5.28 -16.70 6.12
C VAL A 407 -5.29 -16.72 7.64
N GLU A 408 -6.30 -16.14 8.31
CA GLU A 408 -6.41 -16.19 9.76
C GLU A 408 -6.52 -17.62 10.27
N ARG A 409 -7.38 -18.43 9.62
CA ARG A 409 -7.56 -19.84 9.97
C ARG A 409 -6.24 -20.62 9.81
N GLU A 410 -5.58 -20.48 8.66
CA GLU A 410 -4.32 -21.19 8.36
C GLU A 410 -3.18 -20.78 9.28
N LEU A 411 -3.07 -19.50 9.62
CA LEU A 411 -2.08 -19.03 10.59
C LEU A 411 -2.35 -19.59 11.99
N THR A 412 -3.61 -19.64 12.43
CA THR A 412 -3.96 -20.14 13.77
C THR A 412 -3.85 -21.66 13.91
N GLU A 413 -3.78 -22.40 12.81
CA GLU A 413 -3.42 -23.84 12.82
C GLU A 413 -1.97 -24.10 13.21
N ILE A 414 -1.09 -23.10 13.07
CA ILE A 414 0.32 -23.22 13.46
C ILE A 414 0.44 -23.11 14.97
N ALA A 415 0.99 -24.16 15.61
CA ALA A 415 1.22 -24.16 17.05
C ALA A 415 2.10 -22.97 17.48
N GLY A 416 1.55 -22.11 18.35
CA GLY A 416 2.22 -20.89 18.83
C GLY A 416 1.82 -19.62 18.10
N ILE A 417 0.97 -19.69 17.08
CA ILE A 417 0.32 -18.52 16.48
C ILE A 417 -1.13 -18.43 16.99
N GLY A 418 -1.39 -17.44 17.84
CA GLY A 418 -2.73 -17.17 18.35
C GLY A 418 -3.43 -16.06 17.58
N SER A 419 -4.67 -15.74 18.00
CA SER A 419 -5.53 -14.71 17.39
C SER A 419 -4.85 -13.33 17.30
N TRP A 420 -4.03 -12.96 18.29
CA TRP A 420 -3.28 -11.69 18.24
C TRP A 420 -2.30 -11.65 17.06
N THR A 421 -1.47 -12.68 16.89
CA THR A 421 -0.46 -12.72 15.82
C THR A 421 -1.14 -12.79 14.46
N ALA A 422 -2.15 -13.65 14.30
CA ALA A 422 -2.91 -13.78 13.06
C ALA A 422 -3.64 -12.48 12.72
N GLY A 423 -4.30 -11.83 13.71
CA GLY A 423 -4.94 -10.53 13.53
C GLY A 423 -3.95 -9.42 13.16
N TYR A 424 -2.77 -9.38 13.79
CA TYR A 424 -1.72 -8.41 13.45
C TYR A 424 -1.23 -8.58 11.99
N VAL A 425 -1.05 -9.82 11.54
CA VAL A 425 -0.69 -10.13 10.15
C VAL A 425 -1.81 -9.70 9.20
N ARG A 426 -3.08 -10.02 9.50
CA ARG A 426 -4.23 -9.57 8.70
C ARG A 426 -4.27 -8.05 8.58
N MET A 427 -4.17 -7.35 9.69
CA MET A 427 -4.22 -5.89 9.74
C MET A 427 -3.15 -5.26 8.85
N ARG A 428 -1.89 -5.73 8.97
CA ARG A 428 -0.75 -5.06 8.36
C ARG A 428 -0.33 -5.62 7.00
N ALA A 429 -0.33 -6.95 6.82
CA ALA A 429 0.06 -7.57 5.55
C ALA A 429 -1.09 -7.54 4.54
N LEU A 430 -2.32 -7.81 4.99
CA LEU A 430 -3.50 -7.88 4.13
C LEU A 430 -4.33 -6.59 4.12
N ALA A 431 -3.84 -5.53 4.78
CA ALA A 431 -4.51 -4.24 4.90
C ALA A 431 -5.98 -4.39 5.31
N ASP A 432 -6.25 -5.22 6.34
CA ASP A 432 -7.60 -5.41 6.86
C ASP A 432 -7.97 -4.21 7.75
N PRO A 433 -8.97 -3.41 7.37
CA PRO A 433 -9.34 -2.21 8.12
C PRO A 433 -10.11 -2.51 9.40
N ASP A 434 -10.57 -3.77 9.58
CA ASP A 434 -11.53 -4.14 10.61
C ASP A 434 -10.99 -5.20 11.58
N VAL A 435 -9.74 -5.10 11.97
CA VAL A 435 -9.11 -5.93 13.01
C VAL A 435 -9.07 -5.14 14.31
N PHE A 436 -9.37 -5.83 15.43
CA PHE A 436 -9.23 -5.28 16.79
C PHE A 436 -8.52 -6.29 17.70
N LEU A 437 -7.35 -5.94 18.18
CA LEU A 437 -6.47 -6.82 18.96
C LEU A 437 -6.75 -6.63 20.47
N VAL A 438 -7.88 -7.15 20.94
CA VAL A 438 -8.35 -6.98 22.33
C VAL A 438 -7.33 -7.43 23.39
N GLY A 439 -6.45 -8.38 23.06
CA GLY A 439 -5.39 -8.88 23.96
C GLY A 439 -4.10 -8.04 23.91
N ASP A 440 -4.01 -7.02 23.06
CA ASP A 440 -2.82 -6.18 22.93
C ASP A 440 -2.67 -5.22 24.11
N LEU A 441 -1.48 -5.19 24.71
CA LEU A 441 -1.21 -4.38 25.91
C LEU A 441 -1.34 -2.87 25.62
N GLY A 442 -0.87 -2.42 24.46
CA GLY A 442 -0.98 -1.02 24.06
C GLY A 442 -2.44 -0.62 23.80
N VAL A 443 -3.24 -1.51 23.20
CA VAL A 443 -4.69 -1.30 23.05
C VAL A 443 -5.38 -1.17 24.39
N ARG A 444 -5.09 -2.08 25.33
CA ARG A 444 -5.68 -2.04 26.68
C ARG A 444 -5.33 -0.75 27.41
N HIS A 445 -4.08 -0.33 27.38
CA HIS A 445 -3.66 0.96 27.97
C HIS A 445 -4.40 2.13 27.31
N GLY A 446 -4.53 2.12 25.98
CA GLY A 446 -5.27 3.14 25.24
C GLY A 446 -6.76 3.19 25.61
N LEU A 447 -7.41 2.03 25.79
CA LEU A 447 -8.80 1.93 26.23
C LEU A 447 -8.98 2.55 27.64
N VAL A 448 -8.12 2.19 28.61
CA VAL A 448 -8.17 2.77 29.97
C VAL A 448 -8.05 4.29 29.91
N ARG A 449 -7.15 4.83 29.09
CA ARG A 449 -6.98 6.28 28.92
C ARG A 449 -8.20 6.97 28.30
N ALA A 450 -8.86 6.26 27.39
CA ALA A 450 -10.08 6.76 26.78
C ALA A 450 -11.32 6.60 27.70
N GLY A 451 -11.16 6.08 28.92
CA GLY A 451 -12.24 5.82 29.85
C GLY A 451 -13.12 4.61 29.46
N LEU A 452 -12.54 3.69 28.66
CA LEU A 452 -13.21 2.51 28.17
C LEU A 452 -12.75 1.25 28.93
N PRO A 453 -13.57 0.19 28.96
CA PRO A 453 -13.20 -1.07 29.61
C PRO A 453 -12.03 -1.74 28.88
N ASP A 454 -11.08 -2.31 29.64
CA ASP A 454 -9.92 -3.05 29.12
C ASP A 454 -10.06 -4.57 29.26
N ASP A 455 -11.15 -5.06 29.85
CA ASP A 455 -11.51 -6.46 29.78
C ASP A 455 -11.80 -6.87 28.33
N SER A 456 -11.27 -8.00 27.91
CA SER A 456 -11.32 -8.40 26.48
C SER A 456 -12.71 -8.54 25.92
N ALA A 457 -13.67 -9.05 26.71
CA ALA A 457 -15.05 -9.25 26.23
C ALA A 457 -15.81 -7.90 26.16
N ALA A 458 -15.65 -7.05 27.16
CA ALA A 458 -16.23 -5.72 27.19
C ALA A 458 -15.61 -4.81 26.12
N ALA A 459 -14.28 -4.84 25.94
CA ALA A 459 -13.56 -4.11 24.89
C ALA A 459 -14.02 -4.53 23.48
N ALA A 460 -14.16 -5.83 23.23
CA ALA A 460 -14.68 -6.33 21.96
C ALA A 460 -16.09 -5.81 21.65
N LYS A 461 -16.97 -5.76 22.67
CA LYS A 461 -18.34 -5.25 22.54
C LYS A 461 -18.34 -3.74 22.23
N VAL A 462 -17.52 -2.97 22.91
CA VAL A 462 -17.38 -1.52 22.65
C VAL A 462 -16.89 -1.29 21.23
N ALA A 463 -15.91 -2.07 20.76
CA ALA A 463 -15.33 -1.91 19.44
C ALA A 463 -16.28 -2.23 18.26
N GLU A 464 -17.45 -2.82 18.49
CA GLU A 464 -18.42 -3.12 17.43
C GLU A 464 -18.96 -1.85 16.73
N VAL A 465 -19.09 -0.73 17.45
CA VAL A 465 -19.56 0.53 16.87
C VAL A 465 -18.51 1.20 15.97
N TRP A 466 -17.25 0.77 16.02
CA TRP A 466 -16.15 1.30 15.19
C TRP A 466 -16.01 0.57 13.86
N ARG A 467 -16.83 -0.45 13.60
CA ARG A 467 -16.84 -1.13 12.29
C ARG A 467 -17.22 -0.17 11.16
N PRO A 468 -16.58 -0.33 10.01
CA PRO A 468 -15.56 -1.32 9.61
C PRO A 468 -14.12 -0.83 9.83
N TRP A 469 -13.87 0.10 10.76
CA TRP A 469 -12.61 0.84 10.91
C TRP A 469 -11.85 0.53 12.20
N ARG A 470 -12.04 -0.67 12.77
CA ARG A 470 -11.46 -1.04 14.06
C ARG A 470 -9.93 -1.02 14.08
N SER A 471 -9.27 -1.29 12.93
CA SER A 471 -7.80 -1.16 12.81
C SER A 471 -7.33 0.29 12.97
N TYR A 472 -8.10 1.26 12.49
CA TYR A 472 -7.80 2.69 12.67
C TYR A 472 -8.10 3.16 14.10
N ALA A 473 -9.21 2.70 14.69
CA ALA A 473 -9.50 2.94 16.11
C ALA A 473 -8.33 2.46 16.99
N GLN A 474 -7.82 1.26 16.72
CA GLN A 474 -6.66 0.70 17.40
C GLN A 474 -5.40 1.57 17.23
N MET A 475 -5.15 2.14 16.05
CA MET A 475 -4.04 3.05 15.84
C MET A 475 -4.16 4.32 16.69
N HIS A 476 -5.36 4.89 16.83
CA HIS A 476 -5.61 6.01 17.75
C HIS A 476 -5.30 5.63 19.21
N LEU A 477 -5.74 4.45 19.65
CA LEU A 477 -5.44 3.96 21.00
C LEU A 477 -3.94 3.76 21.21
N TRP A 478 -3.21 3.16 20.27
CA TRP A 478 -1.76 3.01 20.36
C TRP A 478 -1.02 4.36 20.40
N THR A 479 -1.43 5.30 19.55
CA THR A 479 -0.79 6.63 19.48
C THR A 479 -0.99 7.40 20.79
N SER A 480 -2.15 7.28 21.44
CA SER A 480 -2.43 7.92 22.72
C SER A 480 -1.47 7.50 23.83
N THR A 481 -0.93 6.26 23.77
CA THR A 481 -0.02 5.75 24.80
C THR A 481 1.45 6.08 24.57
N THR A 482 1.82 6.40 23.31
CA THR A 482 3.22 6.73 22.96
C THR A 482 3.57 8.20 23.19
N ALA A 483 2.60 9.09 23.19
CA ALA A 483 2.80 10.54 23.37
C ALA A 483 3.43 10.92 24.73
N GLU A 484 3.21 10.16 25.81
CA GLU A 484 3.79 10.44 27.13
C GLU A 484 5.13 9.77 27.39
N GLY A 485 5.46 8.69 26.66
CA GLY A 485 6.81 8.13 26.71
C GLY A 485 7.88 9.10 26.22
N MET A 486 7.49 10.11 25.41
CA MET A 486 8.39 11.18 24.94
C MET A 486 8.42 12.39 25.88
N THR A 487 7.35 12.64 26.67
CA THR A 487 7.33 13.75 27.65
C THR A 487 7.86 13.34 29.03
N GLY A 488 7.69 12.10 29.43
CA GLY A 488 8.13 11.58 30.73
C GLY A 488 9.64 11.34 30.89
N ASN A 489 10.41 11.36 29.80
CA ASN A 489 11.86 11.21 29.84
C ASN A 489 12.62 12.57 29.97
N ASN A 490 11.92 13.71 29.83
CA ASN A 490 12.52 15.03 29.96
C ASN A 490 12.38 15.63 31.37
N GLU A 491 11.58 15.04 32.26
CA GLU A 491 11.40 15.57 33.62
C GLU A 491 12.19 14.81 34.73
N LYS A 492 12.88 13.72 34.40
CA LYS A 492 13.71 12.97 35.35
C LYS A 492 15.20 13.26 35.28
N GLY A 493 15.59 14.32 34.57
CA GLY A 493 17.00 14.72 34.35
C GLY A 493 17.47 15.99 35.11
N ILE A 494 16.69 16.54 36.04
CA ILE A 494 17.14 17.68 36.85
C ILE A 494 16.65 17.50 38.29
N GLN A 495 17.38 16.73 39.06
CA GLN A 495 17.57 16.86 40.53
C GLN A 495 18.51 15.75 41.00
N HIS A 496 19.77 16.09 41.15
CA HIS A 496 20.60 15.79 42.34
C HIS A 496 22.02 16.23 42.05
N ASP A 497 22.41 17.30 42.83
CA ASP A 497 23.71 17.72 43.32
C ASP A 497 24.96 17.60 42.44
#